data_3a4ac4a5d457033bcf315914b80bf731
#
_entry.id   3a4ac4a5d457033bcf315914b80bf731
#
_cell.length_a   1.000
_cell.length_b   1.000
_cell.length_c   1.000
_cell.angle_alpha   90.00
_cell.angle_beta   90.00
_cell.angle_gamma   90.00
#
_symmetry.space_group_name_H-M   'P 1'
#
loop_
_entity.id
_entity.type
_entity.pdbx_description
1 polymer ?
#
loop_
_entity_poly.entity_id
_entity_poly.type
_entity_poly.pdbx_seq_one_letter_code
_entity_poly.pdbx_strand_id
1 'polypeptide(L)'
;LYWEDGKWVETKPLEIHKPLTYPEVGPKESYLLHHEEIESLVKNYPTIKRARFWMTFGQQYLTYLDCIQNLGMSRIDEITYEAPLADNPNEKVKVKIVPLQFLKAVLPNPQDLGENYDGQTSIGCRIRGLKDGKEQTYYVYNNCSHEAAYKETGMQGVSYTTGVPAMIGAMMFFKGLWRKPGV
;
A
#
# COMPACT_ATOMS: atom_id res chain seq x y z
N LEU A 1 -1.83 -11.96 4.57
CA LEU A 1 -1.33 -12.39 5.90
C LEU A 1 -1.55 -11.29 6.92
N TYR A 2 -1.83 -11.66 8.16
CA TYR A 2 -1.84 -10.78 9.34
C TYR A 2 -1.40 -11.56 10.58
N TRP A 3 -0.97 -10.84 11.63
CA TRP A 3 -0.53 -11.45 12.86
C TRP A 3 -1.64 -11.49 13.91
N GLU A 4 -1.95 -12.67 14.44
CA GLU A 4 -2.95 -12.89 15.47
C GLU A 4 -2.51 -13.99 16.43
N ASP A 5 -2.61 -13.73 17.73
CA ASP A 5 -2.29 -14.67 18.81
C ASP A 5 -0.93 -15.38 18.66
N GLY A 6 0.09 -14.61 18.23
CA GLY A 6 1.46 -15.11 18.12
C GLY A 6 1.73 -15.95 16.86
N LYS A 7 0.90 -15.88 15.84
CA LYS A 7 1.07 -16.60 14.58
C LYS A 7 0.57 -15.81 13.37
N TRP A 8 1.10 -16.15 12.20
CA TRP A 8 0.58 -15.65 10.93
C TRP A 8 -0.72 -16.37 10.54
N VAL A 9 -1.68 -15.59 10.09
CA VAL A 9 -2.97 -16.07 9.58
C VAL A 9 -3.09 -15.66 8.11
N GLU A 10 -3.45 -16.61 7.26
CA GLU A 10 -3.68 -16.37 5.83
C GLU A 10 -5.11 -15.91 5.57
N THR A 11 -5.28 -15.07 4.57
CA THR A 11 -6.57 -14.64 4.02
C THR A 11 -6.42 -14.30 2.56
N LYS A 12 -7.51 -14.30 1.82
CA LYS A 12 -7.49 -13.83 0.42
C LYS A 12 -7.35 -12.31 0.40
N PRO A 13 -6.74 -11.76 -0.65
CA PRO A 13 -6.70 -10.31 -0.84
C PRO A 13 -8.10 -9.69 -0.79
N LEU A 14 -8.25 -8.57 -0.07
CA LEU A 14 -9.49 -7.79 0.08
C LEU A 14 -10.69 -8.52 0.72
N GLU A 15 -10.53 -9.77 1.17
CA GLU A 15 -11.60 -10.58 1.76
C GLU A 15 -12.10 -10.00 3.11
N ILE A 16 -11.17 -9.55 3.94
CA ILE A 16 -11.49 -8.97 5.25
C ILE A 16 -11.49 -7.44 5.12
N HIS A 17 -12.64 -6.85 5.28
CA HIS A 17 -12.81 -5.41 5.25
C HIS A 17 -13.84 -4.94 6.27
N LYS A 18 -13.76 -3.69 6.66
CA LYS A 18 -14.72 -3.03 7.57
C LYS A 18 -14.54 -1.51 7.57
N PRO A 19 -15.55 -0.75 7.95
CA PRO A 19 -15.40 0.67 8.16
C PRO A 19 -14.50 0.94 9.38
N LEU A 20 -13.49 1.80 9.18
CA LEU A 20 -12.66 2.38 10.21
C LEU A 20 -12.81 3.89 10.19
N THR A 21 -12.80 4.52 11.37
CA THR A 21 -12.86 5.97 11.50
C THR A 21 -11.44 6.53 11.63
N TYR A 22 -11.09 7.38 10.69
CA TYR A 22 -9.80 8.09 10.65
C TYR A 22 -10.00 9.50 11.19
N PRO A 23 -9.12 10.00 12.08
CA PRO A 23 -9.21 11.36 12.60
C PRO A 23 -9.24 12.40 11.48
N GLU A 24 -10.16 13.36 11.57
CA GLU A 24 -10.35 14.45 10.61
C GLU A 24 -10.81 14.03 9.20
N VAL A 25 -10.78 12.72 8.88
CA VAL A 25 -11.20 12.15 7.58
C VAL A 25 -12.59 11.51 7.66
N GLY A 26 -12.92 10.93 8.84
CA GLY A 26 -14.17 10.21 9.05
C GLY A 26 -14.10 8.72 8.71
N PRO A 27 -15.26 8.05 8.59
CA PRO A 27 -15.34 6.63 8.32
C PRO A 27 -14.98 6.33 6.86
N LYS A 28 -14.14 5.30 6.66
CA LYS A 28 -13.75 4.79 5.35
C LYS A 28 -13.74 3.27 5.37
N GLU A 29 -14.23 2.64 4.32
CA GLU A 29 -14.09 1.20 4.14
C GLU A 29 -12.60 0.86 4.02
N SER A 30 -12.15 -0.06 4.88
CA SER A 30 -10.74 -0.39 5.04
C SER A 30 -10.55 -1.88 4.90
N TYR A 31 -9.55 -2.27 4.13
CA TYR A 31 -9.24 -3.63 3.76
C TYR A 31 -7.99 -4.10 4.48
N LEU A 32 -8.07 -5.30 5.06
CA LEU A 32 -6.93 -5.93 5.72
C LEU A 32 -5.97 -6.48 4.67
N LEU A 33 -4.73 -6.02 4.74
CA LEU A 33 -3.67 -6.43 3.82
C LEU A 33 -2.43 -6.91 4.59
N HIS A 34 -1.56 -7.61 3.89
CA HIS A 34 -0.19 -7.85 4.36
C HIS A 34 0.66 -6.60 4.11
N HIS A 35 1.56 -6.31 5.04
CA HIS A 35 2.57 -5.28 4.87
C HIS A 35 3.86 -5.67 5.60
N GLU A 36 5.01 -5.38 5.00
CA GLU A 36 6.32 -5.83 5.49
C GLU A 36 6.71 -5.26 6.86
N GLU A 37 6.19 -4.08 7.23
CA GLU A 37 6.45 -3.53 8.56
C GLU A 37 5.91 -4.42 9.68
N ILE A 38 4.84 -5.19 9.44
CA ILE A 38 4.33 -6.14 10.43
C ILE A 38 5.37 -7.22 10.71
N GLU A 39 6.09 -7.70 9.69
CA GLU A 39 7.12 -8.72 9.86
C GLU A 39 8.24 -8.24 10.78
N SER A 40 8.74 -7.02 10.55
CA SER A 40 9.77 -6.43 11.38
C SER A 40 9.29 -6.16 12.81
N LEU A 41 8.07 -5.67 12.98
CA LEU A 41 7.49 -5.41 14.29
C LEU A 41 7.34 -6.69 15.13
N VAL A 42 6.74 -7.75 14.59
CA VAL A 42 6.53 -8.99 15.35
C VAL A 42 7.82 -9.74 15.62
N LYS A 43 8.83 -9.61 14.76
CA LYS A 43 10.17 -10.17 14.97
C LYS A 43 10.89 -9.48 16.10
N ASN A 44 10.79 -8.16 16.21
CA ASN A 44 11.55 -7.38 17.20
C ASN A 44 10.80 -7.17 18.51
N TYR A 45 9.48 -7.33 18.52
CA TYR A 45 8.63 -7.20 19.71
C TYR A 45 7.81 -8.48 19.95
N PRO A 46 8.39 -9.51 20.61
CA PRO A 46 7.72 -10.81 20.80
C PRO A 46 6.43 -10.75 21.63
N THR A 47 6.20 -9.65 22.32
CA THR A 47 4.98 -9.44 23.13
C THR A 47 3.78 -9.02 22.31
N ILE A 48 3.95 -8.72 21.03
CA ILE A 48 2.85 -8.36 20.14
C ILE A 48 1.98 -9.60 19.89
N LYS A 49 0.73 -9.53 20.35
CA LYS A 49 -0.27 -10.58 20.12
C LYS A 49 -1.05 -10.37 18.82
N ARG A 50 -1.21 -9.12 18.39
CA ARG A 50 -1.97 -8.74 17.21
C ARG A 50 -1.29 -7.60 16.47
N ALA A 51 -1.06 -7.79 15.15
CA ALA A 51 -0.63 -6.73 14.25
C ALA A 51 -1.36 -6.85 12.91
N ARG A 52 -1.95 -5.75 12.46
CA ARG A 52 -2.79 -5.70 11.26
C ARG A 52 -2.54 -4.40 10.51
N PHE A 53 -2.42 -4.51 9.20
CA PHE A 53 -2.34 -3.36 8.32
C PHE A 53 -3.68 -3.17 7.60
N TRP A 54 -4.19 -1.96 7.61
CA TRP A 54 -5.45 -1.60 6.98
C TRP A 54 -5.22 -0.51 5.95
N MET A 55 -5.83 -0.65 4.78
CA MET A 55 -5.72 0.31 3.70
C MET A 55 -7.09 0.62 3.10
N THR A 56 -7.29 1.86 2.70
CA THR A 56 -8.51 2.31 2.01
C THR A 56 -8.26 2.37 0.52
N PHE A 57 -9.30 2.11 -0.26
CA PHE A 57 -9.27 2.25 -1.71
C PHE A 57 -10.50 3.01 -2.20
N GLY A 58 -10.35 3.81 -3.24
CA GLY A 58 -11.49 4.41 -3.94
C GLY A 58 -12.32 3.34 -4.65
N GLN A 59 -13.65 3.51 -4.69
CA GLN A 59 -14.56 2.55 -5.33
C GLN A 59 -14.21 2.33 -6.82
N GLN A 60 -13.82 3.38 -7.51
CA GLN A 60 -13.40 3.28 -8.91
C GLN A 60 -12.17 2.39 -9.09
N TYR A 61 -11.18 2.53 -8.19
CA TYR A 61 -9.99 1.68 -8.19
C TYR A 61 -10.34 0.20 -7.99
N LEU A 62 -11.22 -0.10 -7.02
CA LEU A 62 -11.66 -1.48 -6.77
C LEU A 62 -12.39 -2.08 -7.98
N THR A 63 -13.23 -1.29 -8.64
CA THR A 63 -13.93 -1.71 -9.85
C THR A 63 -12.96 -2.04 -11.00
N TYR A 64 -11.94 -1.19 -11.19
CA TYR A 64 -10.92 -1.45 -12.22
C TYR A 64 -10.04 -2.65 -11.88
N LEU A 65 -9.66 -2.78 -10.62
CA LEU A 65 -8.86 -3.92 -10.15
C LEU A 65 -9.61 -5.24 -10.37
N ASP A 66 -10.89 -5.30 -10.00
CA ASP A 66 -11.74 -6.47 -10.22
C ASP A 66 -11.86 -6.81 -11.71
N CYS A 67 -12.10 -5.82 -12.55
CA CYS A 67 -12.14 -6.00 -14.00
C CYS A 67 -10.83 -6.57 -14.55
N ILE A 68 -9.69 -6.00 -14.17
CA ILE A 68 -8.36 -6.44 -14.59
C ILE A 68 -8.09 -7.88 -14.14
N GLN A 69 -8.49 -8.25 -12.92
CA GLN A 69 -8.33 -9.61 -12.39
C GLN A 69 -9.22 -10.60 -13.15
N ASN A 70 -10.50 -10.26 -13.37
CA ASN A 70 -11.44 -11.12 -14.08
C ASN A 70 -11.06 -11.33 -15.55
N LEU A 71 -10.41 -10.35 -16.19
CA LEU A 71 -9.84 -10.48 -17.52
C LEU A 71 -8.52 -11.27 -17.57
N GLY A 72 -7.97 -11.66 -16.42
CA GLY A 72 -6.70 -12.37 -16.34
C GLY A 72 -5.46 -11.52 -16.60
N MET A 73 -5.60 -10.19 -16.61
CA MET A 73 -4.49 -9.26 -16.86
C MET A 73 -3.49 -9.19 -15.68
N SER A 74 -3.86 -9.68 -14.51
CA SER A 74 -2.98 -9.81 -13.33
C SER A 74 -2.13 -11.09 -13.31
N ARG A 75 -2.25 -11.96 -14.31
CA ARG A 75 -1.45 -13.21 -14.42
C ARG A 75 0.02 -12.92 -14.60
N ILE A 76 0.84 -13.73 -13.92
CA ILE A 76 2.31 -13.65 -13.94
C ILE A 76 2.97 -14.77 -14.78
N ASP A 77 2.18 -15.73 -15.26
CA ASP A 77 2.63 -16.78 -16.15
C ASP A 77 2.70 -16.31 -17.61
N GLU A 78 3.63 -16.90 -18.38
CA GLU A 78 3.73 -16.64 -19.82
C GLU A 78 2.55 -17.28 -20.56
N ILE A 79 1.87 -16.52 -21.37
CA ILE A 79 0.86 -17.02 -22.31
C ILE A 79 1.34 -16.87 -23.75
N THR A 80 0.94 -17.79 -24.61
CA THR A 80 1.21 -17.74 -26.05
C THR A 80 -0.10 -17.62 -26.80
N TYR A 81 -0.18 -16.71 -27.76
CA TYR A 81 -1.32 -16.59 -28.65
C TYR A 81 -0.86 -16.32 -30.09
N GLU A 82 -1.74 -16.55 -31.06
CA GLU A 82 -1.49 -16.25 -32.47
C GLU A 82 -2.05 -14.87 -32.80
N ALA A 83 -1.17 -13.96 -33.22
CA ALA A 83 -1.54 -12.64 -33.69
C ALA A 83 -1.40 -12.53 -35.21
N PRO A 84 -2.31 -11.84 -35.92
CA PRO A 84 -2.11 -11.52 -37.33
C PRO A 84 -0.94 -10.54 -37.48
N LEU A 85 -0.15 -10.69 -38.55
CA LEU A 85 0.88 -9.70 -38.90
C LEU A 85 0.21 -8.39 -39.36
N ALA A 86 0.81 -7.25 -38.96
CA ALA A 86 0.29 -5.94 -39.33
C ALA A 86 0.24 -5.74 -40.86
N ASP A 87 1.24 -6.25 -41.56
CA ASP A 87 1.38 -6.09 -43.03
C ASP A 87 0.64 -7.18 -43.82
N ASN A 88 0.28 -8.28 -43.20
CA ASN A 88 -0.46 -9.38 -43.81
C ASN A 88 -1.39 -10.08 -42.80
N PRO A 89 -2.65 -9.66 -42.68
CA PRO A 89 -3.61 -10.22 -41.71
C PRO A 89 -3.90 -11.73 -41.89
N ASN A 90 -3.59 -12.30 -43.05
CA ASN A 90 -3.77 -13.74 -43.32
C ASN A 90 -2.60 -14.58 -42.77
N GLU A 91 -1.49 -13.95 -42.42
CA GLU A 91 -0.33 -14.61 -41.82
C GLU A 91 -0.35 -14.36 -40.30
N LYS A 92 -0.12 -15.40 -39.52
CA LYS A 92 -0.12 -15.36 -38.06
C LYS A 92 1.27 -15.66 -37.50
N VAL A 93 1.60 -14.92 -36.45
CA VAL A 93 2.81 -15.12 -35.68
C VAL A 93 2.46 -15.51 -34.22
N LYS A 94 3.24 -16.40 -33.65
CA LYS A 94 3.13 -16.72 -32.23
C LYS A 94 3.78 -15.64 -31.37
N VAL A 95 2.99 -15.04 -30.52
CA VAL A 95 3.42 -13.99 -29.58
C VAL A 95 3.36 -14.56 -28.16
N LYS A 96 4.42 -14.31 -27.41
CA LYS A 96 4.52 -14.65 -25.98
C LYS A 96 4.49 -13.40 -25.15
N ILE A 97 3.62 -13.38 -24.14
CA ILE A 97 3.52 -12.27 -23.19
C ILE A 97 3.30 -12.78 -21.78
N VAL A 98 3.70 -11.98 -20.80
CA VAL A 98 3.23 -12.07 -19.41
C VAL A 98 2.21 -10.96 -19.22
N PRO A 99 0.90 -11.25 -19.00
CA PRO A 99 -0.16 -10.24 -18.96
C PRO A 99 0.13 -9.08 -17.99
N LEU A 100 0.61 -9.38 -16.79
CA LEU A 100 0.98 -8.35 -15.82
C LEU A 100 2.09 -7.41 -16.32
N GLN A 101 3.06 -7.91 -17.04
CA GLN A 101 4.15 -7.07 -17.59
C GLN A 101 3.62 -6.18 -18.71
N PHE A 102 2.73 -6.71 -19.56
CA PHE A 102 2.06 -5.91 -20.58
C PHE A 102 1.18 -4.82 -19.94
N LEU A 103 0.39 -5.16 -18.91
CA LEU A 103 -0.42 -4.20 -18.17
C LEU A 103 0.45 -3.06 -17.60
N LYS A 104 1.58 -3.40 -16.98
CA LYS A 104 2.53 -2.39 -16.44
C LYS A 104 3.08 -1.46 -17.51
N ALA A 105 3.28 -1.96 -18.73
CA ALA A 105 3.81 -1.15 -19.84
C ALA A 105 2.79 -0.16 -20.39
N VAL A 106 1.49 -0.44 -20.28
CA VAL A 106 0.41 0.43 -20.80
C VAL A 106 -0.19 1.35 -19.74
N LEU A 107 0.04 1.07 -18.45
CA LEU A 107 -0.45 1.94 -17.38
C LEU A 107 0.28 3.29 -17.39
N PRO A 108 -0.43 4.39 -17.09
CA PRO A 108 0.20 5.70 -16.97
C PRO A 108 1.23 5.69 -15.83
N ASN A 109 2.28 6.50 -15.97
CA ASN A 109 3.24 6.66 -14.91
C ASN A 109 2.58 7.35 -13.70
N PRO A 110 2.68 6.80 -12.48
CA PRO A 110 2.12 7.42 -11.28
C PRO A 110 2.58 8.88 -11.05
N GLN A 111 3.77 9.26 -11.53
CA GLN A 111 4.28 10.62 -11.43
C GLN A 111 3.43 11.63 -12.24
N ASP A 112 2.86 11.18 -13.35
CA ASP A 112 2.07 12.04 -14.24
C ASP A 112 0.67 12.34 -13.68
N LEU A 113 0.26 11.66 -12.61
CA LEU A 113 -1.04 11.81 -11.96
C LEU A 113 -1.04 12.81 -10.79
N GLY A 114 0.13 13.38 -10.45
CA GLY A 114 0.30 14.18 -9.23
C GLY A 114 -0.35 15.55 -9.25
N GLU A 115 -0.36 16.22 -10.40
CA GLU A 115 -0.72 17.65 -10.52
C GLU A 115 -2.17 17.97 -10.15
N ASN A 116 -3.11 17.09 -10.51
CA ASN A 116 -4.54 17.30 -10.28
C ASN A 116 -5.14 16.24 -9.34
N TYR A 117 -4.35 15.71 -8.44
CA TYR A 117 -4.77 14.66 -7.54
C TYR A 117 -5.39 15.26 -6.27
N ASP A 118 -6.73 15.20 -6.19
CA ASP A 118 -7.48 15.67 -5.04
C ASP A 118 -7.53 14.64 -3.91
N GLY A 119 -7.69 15.12 -2.67
CA GLY A 119 -7.81 14.29 -1.49
C GLY A 119 -6.59 14.35 -0.56
N GLN A 120 -6.47 13.35 0.30
CA GLN A 120 -5.41 13.31 1.31
C GLN A 120 -5.02 11.88 1.68
N THR A 121 -3.79 11.71 2.13
CA THR A 121 -3.37 10.52 2.86
C THR A 121 -3.65 10.71 4.35
N SER A 122 -4.08 9.63 5.02
CA SER A 122 -4.15 9.54 6.48
C SER A 122 -3.40 8.29 6.90
N ILE A 123 -2.23 8.46 7.50
CA ILE A 123 -1.35 7.37 7.91
C ILE A 123 -1.22 7.41 9.42
N GLY A 124 -1.43 6.28 10.08
CA GLY A 124 -1.33 6.23 11.52
C GLY A 124 -1.18 4.83 12.08
N CYS A 125 -0.78 4.79 13.34
CA CYS A 125 -0.62 3.56 14.10
C CYS A 125 -1.46 3.63 15.38
N ARG A 126 -2.39 2.68 15.52
CA ARG A 126 -3.18 2.51 16.75
C ARG A 126 -2.57 1.39 17.59
N ILE A 127 -2.00 1.77 18.71
CA ILE A 127 -1.30 0.89 19.62
C ILE A 127 -2.18 0.69 20.87
N ARG A 128 -2.47 -0.56 21.21
CA ARG A 128 -3.19 -0.92 22.43
C ARG A 128 -2.36 -1.91 23.24
N GLY A 129 -2.21 -1.67 24.51
CA GLY A 129 -1.42 -2.53 25.38
C GLY A 129 -1.54 -2.15 26.86
N LEU A 130 -0.71 -2.79 27.67
CA LEU A 130 -0.61 -2.50 29.10
C LEU A 130 0.62 -1.61 29.35
N LYS A 131 0.42 -0.51 30.06
CA LYS A 131 1.49 0.32 30.62
C LYS A 131 1.25 0.49 32.10
N ASP A 132 2.21 0.11 32.93
CA ASP A 132 2.11 0.14 34.41
C ASP A 132 0.86 -0.60 34.91
N GLY A 133 0.56 -1.77 34.31
CA GLY A 133 -0.59 -2.61 34.65
C GLY A 133 -1.96 -2.08 34.18
N LYS A 134 -2.01 -0.92 33.53
CA LYS A 134 -3.25 -0.32 33.01
C LYS A 134 -3.32 -0.42 31.49
N GLU A 135 -4.52 -0.75 31.00
CA GLU A 135 -4.77 -0.75 29.56
C GLU A 135 -4.74 0.67 29.02
N GLN A 136 -3.96 0.87 27.94
CA GLN A 136 -3.84 2.14 27.28
C GLN A 136 -3.95 1.96 25.77
N THR A 137 -4.50 2.97 25.11
CA THR A 137 -4.58 3.05 23.65
C THR A 137 -4.01 4.38 23.20
N TYR A 138 -3.06 4.31 22.27
CA TYR A 138 -2.51 5.47 21.58
C TYR A 138 -2.89 5.39 20.10
N TYR A 139 -3.18 6.53 19.50
CA TYR A 139 -3.33 6.65 18.06
C TYR A 139 -2.43 7.81 17.60
N VAL A 140 -1.32 7.45 16.96
CA VAL A 140 -0.40 8.41 16.35
C VAL A 140 -0.70 8.44 14.87
N TYR A 141 -1.00 9.61 14.31
CA TYR A 141 -1.40 9.74 12.90
C TYR A 141 -0.88 11.04 12.29
N ASN A 142 -0.86 11.06 10.97
CA ASN A 142 -0.57 12.22 10.14
C ASN A 142 -1.57 12.26 8.97
N ASN A 143 -2.11 13.44 8.70
CA ASN A 143 -2.92 13.72 7.53
C ASN A 143 -2.13 14.65 6.59
N CYS A 144 -2.08 14.33 5.30
CA CYS A 144 -1.35 15.08 4.30
C CYS A 144 -2.22 15.29 3.05
N SER A 145 -2.54 16.53 2.72
CA SER A 145 -3.24 16.90 1.48
C SER A 145 -2.33 16.64 0.28
N HIS A 146 -2.89 16.02 -0.78
CA HIS A 146 -2.17 15.83 -2.04
C HIS A 146 -1.81 17.16 -2.69
N GLU A 147 -2.72 18.12 -2.69
CA GLU A 147 -2.50 19.47 -3.23
C GLU A 147 -1.38 20.20 -2.48
N ALA A 148 -1.42 20.19 -1.13
CA ALA A 148 -0.39 20.86 -0.33
C ALA A 148 1.00 20.23 -0.53
N ALA A 149 1.09 18.90 -0.57
CA ALA A 149 2.33 18.18 -0.85
C ALA A 149 2.87 18.49 -2.24
N TYR A 150 2.00 18.51 -3.25
CA TYR A 150 2.38 18.82 -4.62
C TYR A 150 2.89 20.25 -4.77
N LYS A 151 2.21 21.22 -4.15
CA LYS A 151 2.63 22.63 -4.14
C LYS A 151 4.02 22.82 -3.50
N GLU A 152 4.34 22.03 -2.48
CA GLU A 152 5.62 22.14 -1.77
C GLU A 152 6.77 21.44 -2.53
N THR A 153 6.53 20.26 -3.10
CA THR A 153 7.60 19.39 -3.59
C THR A 153 7.45 18.91 -5.04
N GLY A 154 6.33 19.20 -5.70
CA GLY A 154 5.99 18.61 -7.00
C GLY A 154 5.61 17.13 -6.93
N MET A 155 5.36 16.59 -5.72
CA MET A 155 5.01 15.20 -5.48
C MET A 155 3.66 15.09 -4.76
N GLN A 156 2.90 14.05 -5.09
CA GLN A 156 1.63 13.79 -4.41
C GLN A 156 1.85 13.27 -2.97
N GLY A 157 0.81 13.36 -2.12
CA GLY A 157 0.89 13.10 -0.68
C GLY A 157 1.47 11.74 -0.28
N VAL A 158 1.26 10.66 -1.06
CA VAL A 158 1.84 9.34 -0.74
C VAL A 158 3.36 9.37 -0.86
N SER A 159 3.89 9.95 -1.95
CA SER A 159 5.34 10.12 -2.13
C SER A 159 5.94 11.01 -1.06
N TYR A 160 5.25 12.11 -0.72
CA TYR A 160 5.66 13.04 0.34
C TYR A 160 5.74 12.35 1.71
N THR A 161 4.68 11.67 2.13
CA THR A 161 4.61 10.99 3.44
C THR A 161 5.49 9.75 3.52
N THR A 162 6.03 9.27 2.41
CA THR A 162 7.03 8.20 2.38
C THR A 162 8.44 8.77 2.44
N GLY A 163 8.75 9.77 1.63
CA GLY A 163 10.11 10.33 1.51
C GLY A 163 10.53 11.20 2.70
N VAL A 164 9.63 12.04 3.20
CA VAL A 164 9.95 12.97 4.31
C VAL A 164 10.32 12.24 5.61
N PRO A 165 9.54 11.25 6.09
CA PRO A 165 9.93 10.49 7.28
C PRO A 165 11.25 9.74 7.12
N ALA A 166 11.52 9.17 5.95
CA ALA A 166 12.79 8.49 5.66
C ALA A 166 13.97 9.46 5.76
N MET A 167 13.85 10.65 5.19
CA MET A 167 14.87 11.71 5.29
C MET A 167 15.05 12.18 6.74
N ILE A 168 13.97 12.39 7.48
CA ILE A 168 14.04 12.79 8.90
C ILE A 168 14.75 11.69 9.71
N GLY A 169 14.43 10.41 9.47
CA GLY A 169 15.10 9.29 10.10
C GLY A 169 16.62 9.31 9.86
N ALA A 170 17.03 9.48 8.60
CA ALA A 170 18.45 9.62 8.24
C ALA A 170 19.12 10.80 8.97
N MET A 171 18.45 11.96 9.04
CA MET A 171 18.95 13.11 9.78
C MET A 171 19.08 12.84 11.28
N MET A 172 18.14 12.10 11.87
CA MET A 172 18.20 11.74 13.29
C MET A 172 19.39 10.82 13.59
N PHE A 173 19.69 9.86 12.70
CA PHE A 173 20.92 9.06 12.79
C PHE A 173 22.16 9.92 12.67
N PHE A 174 22.25 10.79 11.67
CA PHE A 174 23.39 11.68 11.46
C PHE A 174 23.65 12.59 12.67
N LYS A 175 22.57 13.16 13.24
CA LYS A 175 22.66 14.00 14.45
C LYS A 175 22.88 13.20 15.74
N GLY A 176 22.90 11.88 15.67
CA GLY A 176 23.09 11.00 16.83
C GLY A 176 21.91 10.97 17.81
N LEU A 177 20.71 11.38 17.36
CA LEU A 177 19.49 11.33 18.16
C LEU A 177 18.92 9.92 18.22
N TRP A 178 19.09 9.14 17.16
CA TRP A 178 18.77 7.71 17.11
C TRP A 178 20.06 6.89 17.18
N ARG A 179 20.29 6.21 18.32
CA ARG A 179 21.49 5.38 18.55
C ARG A 179 21.15 4.01 19.11
N LYS A 180 19.91 3.79 19.53
CA LYS A 180 19.51 2.50 20.07
C LYS A 180 19.20 1.54 18.93
N PRO A 181 19.63 0.26 19.01
CA PRO A 181 19.21 -0.77 18.08
C PRO A 181 17.71 -1.04 18.26
N GLY A 182 17.04 -1.41 17.19
CA GLY A 182 15.61 -1.71 17.18
C GLY A 182 14.96 -1.39 15.84
N VAL A 183 13.67 -1.48 15.82
CA VAL A 183 12.81 -1.11 14.69
C VAL A 183 12.25 0.27 14.92
#